data_f22ee488d2b78abe41c78c3cd7c25c66
#
_entry.id   f22ee488d2b78abe41c78c3cd7c25c66
#
_cell.length_a   1.000
_cell.length_b   1.000
_cell.length_c   1.000
_cell.angle_alpha   90.00
_cell.angle_beta   90.00
_cell.angle_gamma   90.00
#
_symmetry.space_group_name_H-M   'P 1'
#
loop_
_entity.id
_entity.type
_entity.pdbx_description
1 polymer ?
#
loop_
_entity_poly.entity_id
_entity_poly.type
_entity_poly.pdbx_seq_one_letter_code
_entity_poly.pdbx_strand_id
1 'polypeptide(L)'
;MYVDWEYYKIFYYVAKYQNFTKAARVLGNNQPNITHSMNRLESQLNCVLFIRSNRGVTLTPEGEMLYSRIASAAVQIQDAEEELSASATLEHGAISISATETALNLSLIHISEPTRHS
;
A
#
# COMPACT_ATOMS: atom_id res chain seq x y z
N MET A 1 -11.59 5.43 -16.63
CA MET A 1 -11.95 4.78 -15.37
C MET A 1 -11.22 5.47 -14.22
N TYR A 2 -11.93 5.77 -13.16
CA TYR A 2 -11.36 6.44 -12.01
C TYR A 2 -11.51 5.59 -10.76
N VAL A 3 -10.40 5.37 -10.06
CA VAL A 3 -10.40 4.61 -8.82
C VAL A 3 -9.71 5.46 -7.75
N ASP A 4 -10.32 5.50 -6.57
CA ASP A 4 -9.76 6.23 -5.46
C ASP A 4 -8.42 5.61 -5.04
N TRP A 5 -7.40 6.46 -4.85
CA TRP A 5 -6.09 6.01 -4.39
C TRP A 5 -6.18 5.23 -3.09
N GLU A 6 -7.12 5.59 -2.24
CA GLU A 6 -7.28 4.92 -0.97
C GLU A 6 -7.58 3.43 -1.17
N TYR A 7 -8.31 3.09 -2.21
CA TYR A 7 -8.60 1.68 -2.49
C TYR A 7 -7.32 0.91 -2.83
N TYR A 8 -6.41 1.54 -3.56
CA TYR A 8 -5.15 0.88 -3.88
C TYR A 8 -4.28 0.71 -2.64
N LYS A 9 -4.30 1.66 -1.75
CA LYS A 9 -3.58 1.54 -0.50
C LYS A 9 -4.14 0.39 0.34
N ILE A 10 -5.45 0.32 0.46
CA ILE A 10 -6.08 -0.76 1.21
C ILE A 10 -5.76 -2.09 0.56
N PHE A 11 -5.85 -2.16 -0.77
CA PHE A 11 -5.54 -3.38 -1.49
C PHE A 11 -4.12 -3.84 -1.19
N TYR A 12 -3.19 -2.91 -1.18
CA TYR A 12 -1.80 -3.27 -0.92
C TYR A 12 -1.64 -3.95 0.43
N TYR A 13 -2.28 -3.42 1.45
CA TYR A 13 -2.15 -4.01 2.78
C TYR A 13 -2.86 -5.34 2.90
N VAL A 14 -4.03 -5.46 2.27
CA VAL A 14 -4.73 -6.75 2.30
C VAL A 14 -3.90 -7.81 1.58
N ALA A 15 -3.33 -7.46 0.46
CA ALA A 15 -2.50 -8.39 -0.30
C ALA A 15 -1.24 -8.77 0.47
N LYS A 16 -0.63 -7.79 1.11
CA LYS A 16 0.60 -8.02 1.85
C LYS A 16 0.39 -8.98 3.00
N TYR A 17 -0.66 -8.77 3.78
CA TYR A 17 -0.89 -9.59 4.95
C TYR A 17 -1.74 -10.81 4.66
N GLN A 18 -2.39 -10.84 3.50
CA GLN A 18 -3.27 -11.93 3.11
C GLN A 18 -4.33 -12.20 4.17
N ASN A 19 -4.82 -11.11 4.77
CA ASN A 19 -5.75 -11.20 5.88
C ASN A 19 -6.46 -9.87 6.03
N PHE A 20 -7.80 -9.90 5.87
CA PHE A 20 -8.59 -8.68 5.97
C PHE A 20 -8.56 -8.09 7.36
N THR A 21 -8.62 -8.94 8.37
CA THR A 21 -8.65 -8.46 9.75
C THR A 21 -7.34 -7.78 10.12
N LYS A 22 -6.22 -8.39 9.75
CA LYS A 22 -4.93 -7.81 10.05
C LYS A 22 -4.71 -6.51 9.29
N ALA A 23 -5.11 -6.47 8.04
CA ALA A 23 -5.00 -5.25 7.26
C ALA A 23 -5.83 -4.13 7.88
N ALA A 24 -7.03 -4.46 8.33
CA ALA A 24 -7.87 -3.45 8.98
C ALA A 24 -7.21 -2.90 10.23
N ARG A 25 -6.61 -3.78 11.03
CA ARG A 25 -5.94 -3.34 12.24
C ARG A 25 -4.78 -2.39 11.93
N VAL A 26 -3.99 -2.75 10.95
CA VAL A 26 -2.84 -1.92 10.57
C VAL A 26 -3.30 -0.57 10.03
N LEU A 27 -4.40 -0.56 9.29
CA LEU A 27 -4.91 0.67 8.69
C LEU A 27 -5.76 1.50 9.65
N GLY A 28 -6.01 0.99 10.86
CA GLY A 28 -6.85 1.73 11.80
C GLY A 28 -8.30 1.77 11.37
N ASN A 29 -8.79 0.70 10.80
CA ASN A 29 -10.14 0.61 10.29
C ASN A 29 -10.75 -0.71 10.73
N ASN A 30 -12.01 -0.95 10.41
CA ASN A 30 -12.64 -2.21 10.75
C ASN A 30 -12.73 -3.10 9.52
N GLN A 31 -12.85 -4.39 9.78
CA GLN A 31 -12.80 -5.36 8.71
C GLN A 31 -13.97 -5.22 7.72
N PRO A 32 -15.21 -4.97 8.15
CA PRO A 32 -16.29 -4.78 7.17
C PRO A 32 -16.03 -3.64 6.19
N ASN A 33 -15.44 -2.55 6.66
CA ASN A 33 -15.10 -1.44 5.76
C ASN A 33 -14.05 -1.84 4.75
N ILE A 34 -13.05 -2.58 5.19
CA ILE A 34 -11.99 -3.05 4.30
C ILE A 34 -12.58 -3.99 3.25
N THR A 35 -13.42 -4.91 3.68
CA THR A 35 -14.06 -5.85 2.76
C THR A 35 -14.90 -5.10 1.73
N HIS A 36 -15.67 -4.12 2.19
CA HIS A 36 -16.49 -3.33 1.30
C HIS A 36 -15.65 -2.58 0.28
N SER A 37 -14.56 -1.96 0.74
CA SER A 37 -13.68 -1.23 -0.16
C SER A 37 -13.10 -2.14 -1.23
N MET A 38 -12.71 -3.35 -0.85
CA MET A 38 -12.13 -4.27 -1.82
C MET A 38 -13.17 -4.79 -2.79
N ASN A 39 -14.38 -5.00 -2.33
CA ASN A 39 -15.46 -5.38 -3.24
C ASN A 39 -15.72 -4.27 -4.27
N ARG A 40 -15.68 -3.03 -3.82
CA ARG A 40 -15.87 -1.91 -4.74
C ARG A 40 -14.71 -1.78 -5.71
N LEU A 41 -13.49 -2.00 -5.25
CA LEU A 41 -12.34 -1.95 -6.14
C LEU A 41 -12.46 -3.01 -7.23
N GLU A 42 -12.80 -4.23 -6.85
CA GLU A 42 -12.99 -5.29 -7.83
C GLU A 42 -14.09 -4.93 -8.82
N SER A 43 -15.16 -4.33 -8.32
CA SER A 43 -16.25 -3.92 -9.18
C SER A 43 -15.83 -2.83 -10.15
N GLN A 44 -15.09 -1.84 -9.66
CA GLN A 44 -14.66 -0.73 -10.51
C GLN A 44 -13.66 -1.17 -11.56
N LEU A 45 -12.79 -2.10 -11.21
CA LEU A 45 -11.82 -2.63 -12.16
C LEU A 45 -12.38 -3.77 -13.00
N ASN A 46 -13.56 -4.23 -12.62
CA ASN A 46 -14.25 -5.31 -13.33
C ASN A 46 -13.40 -6.57 -13.41
N CYS A 47 -12.77 -6.92 -12.31
CA CYS A 47 -12.01 -8.15 -12.23
C CYS A 47 -11.89 -8.61 -10.79
N VAL A 48 -11.62 -9.90 -10.60
CA VAL A 48 -11.47 -10.49 -9.30
C VAL A 48 -9.99 -10.42 -8.92
N LEU A 49 -9.72 -9.86 -7.75
CA LEU A 49 -8.35 -9.68 -7.29
C LEU A 49 -7.97 -10.66 -6.20
N PHE A 50 -8.95 -11.16 -5.46
CA PHE A 50 -8.71 -12.00 -4.29
C PHE A 50 -9.40 -13.34 -4.40
N ILE A 51 -8.73 -14.37 -3.88
CA ILE A 51 -9.31 -15.68 -3.65
C ILE A 51 -9.50 -15.77 -2.13
N ARG A 52 -10.75 -15.86 -1.69
CA ARG A 52 -11.08 -15.82 -0.27
C ARG A 52 -11.44 -17.21 0.21
N SER A 53 -10.94 -17.56 1.39
CA SER A 53 -11.19 -18.86 1.97
C SER A 53 -11.18 -18.75 3.49
N ASN A 54 -11.44 -19.88 4.16
CA ASN A 54 -11.40 -19.91 5.62
C ASN A 54 -10.02 -19.59 6.16
N ARG A 55 -8.99 -19.84 5.38
CA ARG A 55 -7.62 -19.63 5.82
C ARG A 55 -7.14 -18.22 5.58
N GLY A 56 -7.92 -17.40 4.90
CA GLY A 56 -7.53 -16.05 4.63
C GLY A 56 -7.72 -15.71 3.17
N VAL A 57 -6.81 -14.89 2.65
CA VAL A 57 -6.96 -14.33 1.33
C VAL A 57 -5.66 -14.52 0.55
N THR A 58 -5.78 -14.97 -0.69
CA THR A 58 -4.65 -14.98 -1.62
C THR A 58 -5.05 -14.18 -2.84
N LEU A 59 -4.08 -13.96 -3.72
CA LEU A 59 -4.31 -13.12 -4.89
C LEU A 59 -4.57 -13.97 -6.12
N THR A 60 -5.49 -13.48 -6.96
CA THR A 60 -5.61 -14.02 -8.32
C THR A 60 -4.40 -13.55 -9.13
N PRO A 61 -4.21 -14.10 -10.34
CA PRO A 61 -3.15 -13.55 -11.21
C PRO A 61 -3.30 -12.06 -11.45
N GLU A 62 -4.54 -11.59 -11.62
CA GLU A 62 -4.79 -10.16 -11.77
C GLU A 62 -4.40 -9.39 -10.51
N GLY A 63 -4.73 -9.98 -9.36
CA GLY A 63 -4.34 -9.35 -8.09
C GLY A 63 -2.84 -9.29 -7.92
N GLU A 64 -2.14 -10.34 -8.33
CA GLU A 64 -0.68 -10.33 -8.23
C GLU A 64 -0.06 -9.28 -9.13
N MET A 65 -0.59 -9.13 -10.31
CA MET A 65 -0.10 -8.11 -11.22
C MET A 65 -0.31 -6.71 -10.62
N LEU A 66 -1.51 -6.47 -10.11
CA LEU A 66 -1.82 -5.18 -9.52
C LEU A 66 -0.93 -4.92 -8.30
N TYR A 67 -0.76 -5.91 -7.46
CA TYR A 67 0.08 -5.77 -6.28
C TYR A 67 1.51 -5.40 -6.66
N SER A 68 2.05 -6.07 -7.67
CA SER A 68 3.40 -5.81 -8.12
C SER A 68 3.55 -4.37 -8.62
N ARG A 69 2.55 -3.89 -9.39
CA ARG A 69 2.61 -2.53 -9.92
C ARG A 69 2.48 -1.49 -8.82
N ILE A 70 1.60 -1.74 -7.85
CA ILE A 70 1.43 -0.80 -6.75
C ILE A 70 2.68 -0.76 -5.90
N ALA A 71 3.29 -1.91 -5.62
CA ALA A 71 4.51 -1.96 -4.83
C ALA A 71 5.63 -1.18 -5.52
N SER A 72 5.75 -1.33 -6.82
CA SER A 72 6.76 -0.60 -7.58
C SER A 72 6.50 0.91 -7.53
N ALA A 73 5.25 1.31 -7.67
CA ALA A 73 4.91 2.73 -7.61
C ALA A 73 5.21 3.30 -6.23
N ALA A 74 4.95 2.54 -5.19
CA ALA A 74 5.20 2.99 -3.83
C ALA A 74 6.70 3.24 -3.60
N VAL A 75 7.53 2.37 -4.15
CA VAL A 75 8.97 2.56 -4.03
C VAL A 75 9.41 3.85 -4.73
N GLN A 76 8.85 4.11 -5.91
CA GLN A 76 9.19 5.33 -6.64
C GLN A 76 8.78 6.58 -5.87
N ILE A 77 7.61 6.55 -5.26
CA ILE A 77 7.16 7.68 -4.46
C ILE A 77 8.07 7.88 -3.26
N GLN A 78 8.42 6.79 -2.60
CA GLN A 78 9.31 6.87 -1.45
C GLN A 78 10.67 7.43 -1.85
N ASP A 79 11.19 7.00 -2.97
CA ASP A 79 12.48 7.52 -3.45
C ASP A 79 12.41 9.01 -3.72
N ALA A 80 11.31 9.46 -4.30
CA ALA A 80 11.13 10.89 -4.54
C ALA A 80 11.07 11.67 -3.24
N GLU A 81 10.36 11.12 -2.25
CA GLU A 81 10.26 11.76 -0.96
C GLU A 81 11.62 11.85 -0.27
N GLU A 82 12.42 10.81 -0.40
CA GLU A 82 13.76 10.82 0.18
C GLU A 82 14.65 11.85 -0.50
N GLU A 83 14.54 11.98 -1.81
CA GLU A 83 15.32 12.98 -2.52
C GLU A 83 14.92 14.39 -2.10
N LEU A 84 13.63 14.63 -1.99
CA LEU A 84 13.15 15.94 -1.57
C LEU A 84 13.57 16.26 -0.14
N SER A 85 13.49 15.25 0.72
CA SER A 85 13.89 15.42 2.12
C SER A 85 15.38 15.72 2.25
N ALA A 86 16.20 15.01 1.49
CA ALA A 86 17.65 15.23 1.51
C ALA A 86 17.97 16.64 0.98
N SER A 87 17.30 17.05 -0.08
CA SER A 87 17.53 18.39 -0.64
C SER A 87 17.14 19.46 0.37
N ALA A 88 15.99 19.30 1.02
CA ALA A 88 15.54 20.25 2.02
C ALA A 88 16.52 20.33 3.19
N THR A 89 17.04 19.19 3.61
CA THR A 89 17.99 19.16 4.70
C THR A 89 19.26 19.90 4.33
N LEU A 90 19.73 19.69 3.11
CA LEU A 90 20.95 20.36 2.65
C LEU A 90 20.77 21.86 2.59
N GLU A 91 19.61 22.32 2.13
CA GLU A 91 19.36 23.74 1.93
C GLU A 91 19.02 24.45 3.23
N HIS A 92 18.25 23.79 4.08
CA HIS A 92 17.72 24.46 5.26
C HIS A 92 18.26 23.91 6.56
N GLY A 93 18.98 22.83 6.49
CA GLY A 93 19.52 22.20 7.69
C GLY A 93 18.45 21.65 8.59
N ALA A 94 17.26 21.43 8.07
CA ALA A 94 16.14 20.96 8.87
C ALA A 94 15.62 19.65 8.31
N ILE A 95 15.02 18.90 9.20
CA ILE A 95 14.45 17.62 8.81
C ILE A 95 13.03 17.85 8.36
N SER A 96 12.68 17.23 7.24
CA SER A 96 11.34 17.33 6.70
C SER A 96 10.45 16.30 7.38
N ILE A 97 9.78 16.72 8.42
CA ILE A 97 8.93 15.82 9.20
C ILE A 97 7.74 15.36 8.38
N SER A 98 7.15 16.26 7.63
CA SER A 98 5.96 15.88 6.88
C SER A 98 6.28 14.84 5.81
N ALA A 99 7.44 14.96 5.18
CA ALA A 99 7.84 13.93 4.22
C ALA A 99 8.02 12.60 4.92
N THR A 100 8.57 12.63 6.12
CA THR A 100 8.73 11.43 6.91
C THR A 100 7.38 10.81 7.22
N GLU A 101 6.42 11.63 7.55
CA GLU A 101 5.10 11.14 7.89
C GLU A 101 4.42 10.49 6.70
N THR A 102 4.56 11.11 5.53
CA THR A 102 4.02 10.51 4.32
C THR A 102 4.71 9.20 4.04
N ALA A 103 6.02 9.17 4.19
CA ALA A 103 6.78 7.95 3.98
C ALA A 103 6.36 6.87 4.95
N LEU A 104 5.92 7.23 6.15
CA LEU A 104 5.45 6.24 7.10
C LEU A 104 4.23 5.50 6.58
N ASN A 105 3.34 6.21 5.91
CA ASN A 105 2.20 5.54 5.32
C ASN A 105 2.63 4.52 4.28
N LEU A 106 3.78 4.73 3.68
CA LEU A 106 4.33 3.82 2.69
C LEU A 106 5.46 2.99 3.25
N SER A 107 5.98 3.33 4.42
CA SER A 107 7.14 2.65 4.96
C SER A 107 6.84 1.22 5.36
N LEU A 108 5.59 0.90 5.61
CA LEU A 108 5.23 -0.49 5.82
C LEU A 108 5.51 -1.29 4.57
N ILE A 109 5.41 -0.64 3.43
CA ILE A 109 5.81 -1.25 2.17
C ILE A 109 7.31 -1.45 2.16
N HIS A 110 8.03 -0.43 2.58
CA HIS A 110 9.47 -0.49 2.64
C HIS A 110 9.95 -1.61 3.58
N ILE A 111 9.32 -1.72 4.72
CA ILE A 111 9.70 -2.73 5.70
C ILE A 111 9.52 -4.14 5.15
N SER A 112 8.55 -4.31 4.28
CA SER A 112 8.33 -5.62 3.68
C SER A 112 9.45 -6.01 2.70
N GLU A 113 10.35 -5.08 2.42
CA GLU A 113 11.46 -5.30 1.52
C GLU A 113 12.77 -5.06 2.24
N PRO A 114 13.08 -5.85 3.26
CA PRO A 114 14.25 -5.55 4.10
C PRO A 114 15.57 -5.60 3.35
N THR A 115 15.63 -6.33 2.27
CA THR A 115 16.88 -6.45 1.52
C THR A 115 17.10 -5.34 0.53
N ARG A 116 16.12 -4.47 0.37
CA ARG A 116 16.17 -3.44 -0.64
C ARG A 116 17.35 -2.50 -0.47
N HIS A 117 17.78 -2.32 0.74
CA HIS A 117 18.82 -1.34 1.06
C HIS A 117 20.16 -1.93 1.37
N SER A 118 20.28 -3.21 1.23
CA SER A 118 21.59 -3.83 1.48
C SER A 118 22.55 -3.58 0.36
#